data_349ad1729a517b3d7d1d5a671034674e
#
_entry.id   349ad1729a517b3d7d1d5a671034674e
#
_cell.length_a   1.000
_cell.length_b   1.000
_cell.length_c   1.000
_cell.angle_alpha   90.00
_cell.angle_beta   90.00
_cell.angle_gamma   90.00
#
_symmetry.space_group_name_H-M   'P 1'
#
loop_
_entity.id
_entity.type
_entity.pdbx_description
1 polymer ?
#
loop_
_entity_poly.entity_id
_entity_poly.type
_entity_poly.pdbx_seq_one_letter_code
_entity_poly.pdbx_strand_id
1 'polypeptide(L)'
;ATATGGLAFGVGLALKETLENYFSYILIRKDKVVKEGDRVQLQSGYNGYVHKITPRVTYIRHGLNESVAIIPTRQLVSAEIINYTKEIKLVPAVVNVGVSYLNNPRQVTSILVKVGKRAMIEARDAKGRHLVRQNRCPYLEENKPSCGCDKDIHVDVTQPVVRFDKFNDSSLDFSMWVYVRDYGAQFKTKSDMRLIMYEEFKKYDIRIPWPIRTVYQGDEKREEQEINQLDSKRNEVMDEYGLGDLGRGESGDE
;
A
#
# COMPACT_ATOMS: atom_id res chain seq x y z
N ALA A 1 60.61 13.68 -0.50
CA ALA A 1 59.48 13.25 -1.34
C ALA A 1 58.45 12.40 -0.57
N THR A 2 58.83 11.59 0.42
CA THR A 2 57.93 10.71 1.19
C THR A 2 57.01 11.44 2.19
N ALA A 3 57.50 12.49 2.84
CA ALA A 3 56.74 13.25 3.82
C ALA A 3 55.59 14.05 3.20
N THR A 4 55.78 14.62 2.01
CA THR A 4 54.74 15.36 1.28
C THR A 4 53.63 14.43 0.76
N GLY A 5 53.96 13.20 0.35
CA GLY A 5 52.94 12.19 -0.06
C GLY A 5 52.07 11.74 1.09
N GLY A 6 52.64 11.51 2.28
CA GLY A 6 51.88 11.13 3.48
C GLY A 6 50.92 12.24 3.94
N LEU A 7 51.37 13.49 3.88
CA LEU A 7 50.55 14.63 4.27
C LEU A 7 49.40 14.88 3.28
N ALA A 8 49.64 14.76 1.98
CA ALA A 8 48.60 14.86 0.95
C ALA A 8 47.57 13.75 1.08
N PHE A 9 47.98 12.52 1.36
CA PHE A 9 47.09 11.39 1.58
C PHE A 9 46.21 11.59 2.83
N GLY A 10 46.81 12.05 3.94
CA GLY A 10 46.09 12.37 5.18
C GLY A 10 45.03 13.45 4.99
N VAL A 11 45.37 14.53 4.27
CA VAL A 11 44.41 15.61 3.94
C VAL A 11 43.29 15.08 3.03
N GLY A 12 43.62 14.25 2.03
CA GLY A 12 42.61 13.63 1.14
C GLY A 12 41.60 12.76 1.90
N LEU A 13 42.06 11.95 2.85
CA LEU A 13 41.20 11.16 3.72
C LEU A 13 40.34 12.05 4.64
N ALA A 14 40.90 13.10 5.21
CA ALA A 14 40.14 14.01 6.07
C ALA A 14 39.01 14.75 5.31
N LEU A 15 39.24 15.06 4.03
CA LEU A 15 38.25 15.78 3.20
C LEU A 15 37.25 14.85 2.48
N LYS A 16 37.49 13.55 2.47
CA LYS A 16 36.69 12.56 1.72
C LYS A 16 35.19 12.74 1.93
N GLU A 17 34.72 12.74 3.16
CA GLU A 17 33.27 12.86 3.46
C GLU A 17 32.67 14.20 3.04
N THR A 18 33.47 15.27 3.15
CA THR A 18 33.02 16.61 2.73
C THR A 18 32.84 16.66 1.22
N LEU A 19 33.77 16.11 0.46
CA LEU A 19 33.68 16.01 -1.00
C LEU A 19 32.53 15.11 -1.45
N GLU A 20 32.36 13.95 -0.82
CA GLU A 20 31.25 13.04 -1.11
C GLU A 20 29.89 13.74 -0.92
N ASN A 21 29.69 14.47 0.16
CA ASN A 21 28.45 15.22 0.38
C ASN A 21 28.25 16.31 -0.67
N TYR A 22 29.28 17.04 -1.04
CA TYR A 22 29.20 18.10 -2.03
C TYR A 22 28.87 17.58 -3.42
N PHE A 23 29.53 16.52 -3.88
CA PHE A 23 29.22 15.88 -5.15
C PHE A 23 27.81 15.25 -5.16
N SER A 24 27.41 14.63 -4.07
CA SER A 24 26.06 14.10 -3.93
C SER A 24 24.99 15.19 -4.04
N TYR A 25 25.23 16.36 -3.44
CA TYR A 25 24.36 17.50 -3.58
C TYR A 25 24.20 17.95 -5.05
N ILE A 26 25.29 17.99 -5.82
CA ILE A 26 25.26 18.35 -7.24
C ILE A 26 24.45 17.31 -8.02
N LEU A 27 24.69 16.01 -7.80
CA LEU A 27 23.95 14.92 -8.44
C LEU A 27 22.46 14.98 -8.14
N ILE A 28 22.08 15.15 -6.87
CA ILE A 28 20.67 15.28 -6.47
C ILE A 28 19.98 16.42 -7.21
N ARG A 29 20.66 17.57 -7.32
CA ARG A 29 20.13 18.76 -8.03
C ARG A 29 19.99 18.53 -9.52
N LYS A 30 21.01 17.91 -10.15
CA LYS A 30 21.07 17.66 -11.60
C LYS A 30 20.04 16.59 -12.00
N ASP A 31 20.03 15.45 -11.31
CA ASP A 31 19.22 14.30 -11.68
C ASP A 31 17.81 14.34 -11.04
N LYS A 32 17.58 15.34 -10.19
CA LYS A 32 16.31 15.52 -9.47
C LYS A 32 15.86 14.25 -8.75
N VAL A 33 16.82 13.51 -8.17
CA VAL A 33 16.56 12.26 -7.44
C VAL A 33 15.52 12.50 -6.34
N VAL A 34 15.74 13.58 -5.58
CA VAL A 34 14.85 14.05 -4.52
C VAL A 34 14.74 15.57 -4.61
N LYS A 35 13.58 16.12 -4.35
CA LYS A 35 13.32 17.57 -4.32
C LYS A 35 12.85 17.99 -2.93
N GLU A 36 13.03 19.29 -2.62
CA GLU A 36 12.40 19.89 -1.44
C GLU A 36 10.88 19.80 -1.57
N GLY A 37 10.22 19.33 -0.50
CA GLY A 37 8.79 19.01 -0.48
C GLY A 37 8.46 17.55 -0.82
N ASP A 38 9.40 16.76 -1.31
CA ASP A 38 9.17 15.33 -1.54
C ASP A 38 8.99 14.58 -0.23
N ARG A 39 8.08 13.60 -0.25
CA ARG A 39 7.93 12.66 0.84
C ARG A 39 8.80 11.45 0.62
N VAL A 40 9.71 11.21 1.55
CA VAL A 40 10.68 10.11 1.47
C VAL A 40 10.64 9.25 2.73
N GLN A 41 10.97 7.99 2.55
CA GLN A 41 11.28 7.06 3.63
C GLN A 41 12.72 6.62 3.48
N LEU A 42 13.48 6.78 4.56
CA LEU A 42 14.86 6.37 4.64
C LEU A 42 14.98 4.89 4.98
N GLN A 43 16.11 4.29 4.68
CA GLN A 43 16.43 2.91 5.06
C GLN A 43 16.30 2.66 6.58
N SER A 44 16.52 3.69 7.42
CA SER A 44 16.27 3.63 8.86
C SER A 44 14.79 3.50 9.27
N GLY A 45 13.87 3.51 8.31
CA GLY A 45 12.42 3.55 8.55
C GLY A 45 11.88 4.96 8.84
N TYR A 46 12.74 5.96 8.98
CA TYR A 46 12.30 7.33 9.20
C TYR A 46 11.59 7.87 7.95
N ASN A 47 10.43 8.48 8.15
CA ASN A 47 9.50 8.85 7.11
C ASN A 47 9.10 10.33 7.28
N GLY A 48 9.33 11.15 6.27
CA GLY A 48 9.07 12.58 6.38
C GLY A 48 9.13 13.33 5.04
N TYR A 49 8.96 14.64 5.13
CA TYR A 49 9.07 15.55 4.00
C TYR A 49 10.45 16.19 3.95
N VAL A 50 11.09 16.18 2.80
CA VAL A 50 12.35 16.87 2.58
C VAL A 50 12.11 18.38 2.73
N HIS A 51 12.63 18.96 3.81
CA HIS A 51 12.44 20.37 4.10
C HIS A 51 13.48 21.24 3.39
N LYS A 52 14.75 20.83 3.45
CA LYS A 52 15.86 21.57 2.85
C LYS A 52 17.02 20.63 2.51
N ILE A 53 17.61 20.84 1.35
CA ILE A 53 18.81 20.11 0.90
C ILE A 53 19.98 21.11 0.84
N THR A 54 21.03 20.88 1.62
CA THR A 54 22.25 21.65 1.61
C THR A 54 23.44 20.81 1.13
N PRO A 55 24.58 21.40 0.74
CA PRO A 55 25.75 20.64 0.30
C PRO A 55 26.28 19.65 1.33
N ARG A 56 26.03 19.86 2.62
CA ARG A 56 26.57 19.02 3.68
C ARG A 56 25.51 18.11 4.30
N VAL A 57 24.32 18.63 4.56
CA VAL A 57 23.25 17.93 5.28
C VAL A 57 21.89 18.18 4.63
N THR A 58 21.00 17.20 4.76
CA THR A 58 19.62 17.30 4.35
C THR A 58 18.71 17.20 5.57
N TYR A 59 17.71 18.07 5.61
CA TYR A 59 16.70 18.16 6.68
C TYR A 59 15.41 17.49 6.22
N ILE A 60 14.96 16.47 6.94
CA ILE A 60 13.71 15.75 6.67
C ILE A 60 12.79 15.91 7.88
N ARG A 61 11.67 16.59 7.70
CA ARG A 61 10.68 16.83 8.75
C ARG A 61 9.66 15.71 8.78
N HIS A 62 9.41 15.14 9.95
CA HIS A 62 8.35 14.15 10.14
C HIS A 62 6.96 14.75 9.92
N GLY A 63 6.03 13.97 9.36
CA GLY A 63 4.72 14.49 8.97
C GLY A 63 3.72 14.71 10.10
N LEU A 64 3.94 14.11 11.28
CA LEU A 64 3.00 14.15 12.41
C LEU A 64 3.58 14.83 13.66
N ASN A 65 4.86 14.62 13.92
CA ASN A 65 5.57 15.26 15.02
C ASN A 65 6.62 16.20 14.41
N GLU A 66 6.80 17.35 14.88
CA GLU A 66 7.71 18.35 14.32
C GLU A 66 9.21 17.96 14.36
N SER A 67 9.51 16.67 14.61
CA SER A 67 10.89 16.17 14.62
C SER A 67 11.52 16.30 13.23
N VAL A 68 12.80 16.65 13.21
CA VAL A 68 13.59 16.80 11.99
C VAL A 68 14.78 15.87 12.04
N ALA A 69 14.82 14.92 11.10
CA ALA A 69 16.02 14.12 10.87
C ALA A 69 17.03 14.97 10.07
N ILE A 70 18.26 15.02 10.54
CA ILE A 70 19.38 15.69 9.89
C ILE A 70 20.34 14.60 9.44
N ILE A 71 20.47 14.41 8.15
CA ILE A 71 21.31 13.35 7.57
C ILE A 71 22.36 13.94 6.64
N PRO A 72 23.56 13.33 6.53
CA PRO A 72 24.53 13.69 5.53
C PRO A 72 23.92 13.57 4.12
N THR A 73 24.13 14.57 3.25
CA THR A 73 23.50 14.60 1.93
C THR A 73 23.90 13.42 1.06
N ARG A 74 25.11 12.86 1.25
CA ARG A 74 25.57 11.64 0.57
C ARG A 74 24.63 10.43 0.79
N GLN A 75 23.95 10.34 1.95
CA GLN A 75 23.03 9.22 2.23
C GLN A 75 21.82 9.20 1.30
N LEU A 76 21.41 10.34 0.74
CA LEU A 76 20.33 10.39 -0.25
C LEU A 76 20.72 9.79 -1.61
N VAL A 77 22.00 9.56 -1.86
CA VAL A 77 22.51 8.99 -3.11
C VAL A 77 23.02 7.57 -2.90
N SER A 78 23.63 7.30 -1.74
CA SER A 78 24.29 6.02 -1.44
C SER A 78 23.37 4.98 -0.78
N ALA A 79 22.25 5.40 -0.18
CA ALA A 79 21.29 4.51 0.48
C ALA A 79 19.99 4.36 -0.34
N GLU A 80 19.30 3.26 -0.12
CA GLU A 80 17.97 3.09 -0.68
C GLU A 80 16.97 4.08 -0.06
N ILE A 81 16.27 4.81 -0.91
CA ILE A 81 15.25 5.78 -0.51
C ILE A 81 13.98 5.52 -1.30
N ILE A 82 12.88 5.37 -0.58
CA ILE A 82 11.55 5.29 -1.18
C ILE A 82 11.00 6.71 -1.29
N ASN A 83 10.81 7.21 -2.52
CA ASN A 83 10.19 8.51 -2.76
C ASN A 83 8.73 8.32 -3.19
N TYR A 84 7.80 8.76 -2.34
CA TYR A 84 6.35 8.61 -2.56
C TYR A 84 5.73 9.71 -3.45
N THR A 85 6.50 10.70 -3.85
CA THR A 85 5.96 11.90 -4.54
C THR A 85 6.63 12.21 -5.87
N LYS A 86 7.67 11.44 -6.25
CA LYS A 86 8.52 11.75 -7.40
C LYS A 86 7.77 11.63 -8.73
N GLU A 87 7.03 10.55 -8.94
CA GLU A 87 6.42 10.27 -10.25
C GLU A 87 4.90 10.36 -10.22
N ILE A 88 4.24 9.57 -9.41
CA ILE A 88 2.79 9.48 -9.38
C ILE A 88 2.29 9.86 -7.97
N LYS A 89 1.56 10.95 -7.88
CA LYS A 89 0.94 11.38 -6.62
C LYS A 89 -0.37 10.62 -6.33
N LEU A 90 -0.41 9.33 -6.66
CA LEU A 90 -1.54 8.46 -6.34
C LEU A 90 -1.29 7.79 -4.99
N VAL A 91 -1.96 8.27 -3.96
CA VAL A 91 -1.87 7.70 -2.61
C VAL A 91 -3.15 6.91 -2.33
N PRO A 92 -3.08 5.58 -2.23
CA PRO A 92 -4.24 4.79 -1.84
C PRO A 92 -4.48 4.88 -0.32
N ALA A 93 -5.71 5.14 0.07
CA ALA A 93 -6.17 4.97 1.44
C ALA A 93 -6.76 3.56 1.59
N VAL A 94 -5.93 2.59 1.97
CA VAL A 94 -6.31 1.18 2.08
C VAL A 94 -6.89 0.90 3.46
N VAL A 95 -8.03 0.22 3.50
CA VAL A 95 -8.67 -0.30 4.73
C VAL A 95 -8.90 -1.79 4.54
N ASN A 96 -8.39 -2.58 5.49
CA ASN A 96 -8.62 -4.01 5.53
C ASN A 96 -9.70 -4.32 6.56
N VAL A 97 -10.54 -5.32 6.26
CA VAL A 97 -11.61 -5.78 7.13
C VAL A 97 -11.82 -7.29 6.98
N GLY A 98 -11.98 -7.97 8.10
CA GLY A 98 -12.39 -9.37 8.14
C GLY A 98 -13.89 -9.47 8.43
N VAL A 99 -14.60 -10.31 7.70
CA VAL A 99 -16.01 -10.62 7.95
C VAL A 99 -16.20 -12.11 8.21
N SER A 100 -17.28 -12.48 8.90
CA SER A 100 -17.59 -13.88 9.22
C SER A 100 -17.80 -14.71 7.95
N TYR A 101 -17.41 -15.98 7.99
CA TYR A 101 -17.69 -17.00 6.96
C TYR A 101 -19.19 -17.21 6.68
N LEU A 102 -20.07 -16.77 7.57
CA LEU A 102 -21.52 -16.81 7.37
C LEU A 102 -22.02 -15.80 6.35
N ASN A 103 -21.20 -14.78 6.02
CA ASN A 103 -21.58 -13.77 5.05
C ASN A 103 -21.24 -14.22 3.62
N ASN A 104 -22.08 -13.86 2.66
CA ASN A 104 -21.78 -14.10 1.25
C ASN A 104 -20.72 -13.09 0.74
N PRO A 105 -19.57 -13.56 0.24
CA PRO A 105 -18.47 -12.67 -0.20
C PRO A 105 -18.88 -11.67 -1.28
N ARG A 106 -19.75 -12.06 -2.21
CA ARG A 106 -20.23 -11.17 -3.29
C ARG A 106 -21.10 -10.03 -2.75
N GLN A 107 -21.95 -10.30 -1.76
CA GLN A 107 -22.76 -9.28 -1.11
C GLN A 107 -21.87 -8.31 -0.31
N VAL A 108 -20.88 -8.84 0.43
CA VAL A 108 -19.89 -8.03 1.16
C VAL A 108 -19.13 -7.12 0.21
N THR A 109 -18.66 -7.64 -0.93
CA THR A 109 -17.98 -6.82 -1.96
C THR A 109 -18.87 -5.67 -2.43
N SER A 110 -20.14 -5.91 -2.73
CA SER A 110 -21.07 -4.86 -3.16
C SER A 110 -21.30 -3.79 -2.09
N ILE A 111 -21.39 -4.20 -0.82
CA ILE A 111 -21.52 -3.27 0.31
C ILE A 111 -20.23 -2.45 0.48
N LEU A 112 -19.06 -3.06 0.37
CA LEU A 112 -17.79 -2.35 0.43
C LEU A 112 -17.63 -1.34 -0.71
N VAL A 113 -18.06 -1.67 -1.94
CA VAL A 113 -18.11 -0.69 -3.04
C VAL A 113 -19.01 0.49 -2.68
N LYS A 114 -20.17 0.23 -2.08
CA LYS A 114 -21.06 1.30 -1.59
C LYS A 114 -20.38 2.16 -0.52
N VAL A 115 -19.69 1.55 0.45
CA VAL A 115 -18.92 2.25 1.47
C VAL A 115 -17.87 3.15 0.82
N GLY A 116 -17.12 2.63 -0.15
CA GLY A 116 -16.13 3.41 -0.90
C GLY A 116 -16.72 4.60 -1.62
N LYS A 117 -17.86 4.42 -2.31
CA LYS A 117 -18.58 5.52 -2.98
C LYS A 117 -19.08 6.59 -2.00
N ARG A 118 -19.60 6.19 -0.84
CA ARG A 118 -19.96 7.13 0.22
C ARG A 118 -18.73 7.90 0.73
N ALA A 119 -17.63 7.20 0.99
CA ALA A 119 -16.39 7.83 1.44
C ALA A 119 -15.85 8.86 0.45
N MET A 120 -15.98 8.61 -0.87
CA MET A 120 -15.59 9.58 -1.90
C MET A 120 -16.36 10.89 -1.83
N ILE A 121 -17.60 10.86 -1.36
CA ILE A 121 -18.46 12.04 -1.23
C ILE A 121 -18.32 12.70 0.13
N GLU A 122 -18.29 11.91 1.20
CA GLU A 122 -18.37 12.36 2.59
C GLU A 122 -17.00 12.74 3.18
N ALA A 123 -15.89 12.11 2.74
CA ALA A 123 -14.56 12.40 3.27
C ALA A 123 -14.07 13.79 2.85
N ARG A 124 -14.13 14.74 3.78
CA ARG A 124 -13.75 16.14 3.56
C ARG A 124 -12.76 16.64 4.62
N ASP A 125 -11.95 17.61 4.24
CA ASP A 125 -11.07 18.31 5.18
C ASP A 125 -11.84 19.35 6.02
N ALA A 126 -11.14 19.97 6.97
CA ALA A 126 -11.72 21.03 7.78
C ALA A 126 -12.22 22.27 6.97
N LYS A 127 -11.76 22.41 5.73
CA LYS A 127 -12.16 23.46 4.78
C LYS A 127 -13.27 23.01 3.82
N GLY A 128 -13.86 21.83 4.04
CA GLY A 128 -14.92 21.27 3.21
C GLY A 128 -14.47 20.68 1.85
N ARG A 129 -13.17 20.63 1.56
CA ARG A 129 -12.66 20.11 0.30
C ARG A 129 -12.59 18.58 0.35
N HIS A 130 -12.92 17.92 -0.75
CA HIS A 130 -12.83 16.45 -0.85
C HIS A 130 -11.39 15.97 -0.60
N LEU A 131 -11.25 14.96 0.23
CA LEU A 131 -9.98 14.28 0.49
C LEU A 131 -9.67 13.24 -0.58
N VAL A 132 -10.71 12.63 -1.15
CA VAL A 132 -10.61 11.62 -2.20
C VAL A 132 -10.49 12.29 -3.56
N ARG A 133 -9.68 11.73 -4.44
CA ARG A 133 -9.57 12.19 -5.83
C ARG A 133 -10.84 11.86 -6.60
N GLN A 134 -11.30 12.84 -7.38
CA GLN A 134 -12.48 12.71 -8.23
C GLN A 134 -12.14 12.73 -9.72
N ASN A 135 -10.92 13.10 -10.06
CA ASN A 135 -10.46 13.23 -11.44
C ASN A 135 -9.67 12.00 -11.88
N ARG A 136 -9.88 11.53 -13.10
CA ARG A 136 -9.22 10.36 -13.67
C ARG A 136 -7.69 10.50 -13.72
N CYS A 137 -7.19 11.67 -14.05
CA CYS A 137 -5.76 11.93 -14.16
C CYS A 137 -5.27 12.85 -13.04
N PRO A 138 -4.25 12.43 -12.27
CA PRO A 138 -3.68 13.26 -11.22
C PRO A 138 -2.95 14.51 -11.75
N TYR A 139 -2.63 14.56 -13.04
CA TYR A 139 -1.93 15.67 -13.69
C TYR A 139 -2.85 16.63 -14.45
N LEU A 140 -4.15 16.34 -14.56
CA LEU A 140 -5.12 17.25 -15.19
C LEU A 140 -5.19 18.62 -14.52
N GLU A 141 -4.91 18.67 -13.21
CA GLU A 141 -4.87 19.92 -12.44
C GLU A 141 -3.63 20.78 -12.75
N GLU A 142 -2.59 20.24 -13.37
CA GLU A 142 -1.33 20.94 -13.67
C GLU A 142 -1.23 21.44 -15.12
N ASN A 143 -2.29 21.39 -15.91
CA ASN A 143 -2.34 21.87 -17.31
C ASN A 143 -1.18 21.36 -18.20
N LYS A 144 -0.70 20.14 -17.98
CA LYS A 144 0.34 19.55 -18.81
C LYS A 144 -0.27 18.76 -19.96
N PRO A 145 -0.12 19.23 -21.22
CA PRO A 145 -0.77 18.63 -22.39
C PRO A 145 -0.24 17.23 -22.77
N SER A 146 0.79 16.72 -22.10
CA SER A 146 1.37 15.41 -22.39
C SER A 146 1.78 14.66 -21.12
N CYS A 147 0.82 14.30 -20.29
CA CYS A 147 1.15 13.53 -19.10
C CYS A 147 1.44 12.04 -19.38
N GLY A 148 1.22 11.55 -20.60
CA GLY A 148 1.35 10.12 -20.93
C GLY A 148 0.42 9.19 -20.11
N CYS A 149 -0.50 9.77 -19.34
CA CYS A 149 -1.34 9.06 -18.38
C CYS A 149 -2.31 8.07 -19.02
N ASP A 150 -2.63 8.25 -20.31
CA ASP A 150 -3.59 7.39 -20.99
C ASP A 150 -3.01 6.03 -21.42
N LYS A 151 -1.68 5.88 -21.35
CA LYS A 151 -1.02 4.68 -21.90
C LYS A 151 -0.71 3.60 -20.87
N ASP A 152 -0.42 3.95 -19.60
CA ASP A 152 0.13 3.00 -18.64
C ASP A 152 -0.60 2.90 -17.29
N ILE A 153 -1.54 3.81 -16.99
CA ILE A 153 -2.26 3.77 -15.71
C ILE A 153 -3.71 3.37 -15.95
N HIS A 154 -3.96 2.09 -16.06
CA HIS A 154 -5.30 1.50 -16.11
C HIS A 154 -6.05 1.53 -14.76
N VAL A 155 -5.73 2.48 -13.88
CA VAL A 155 -6.37 2.60 -12.58
C VAL A 155 -7.44 3.67 -12.65
N ASP A 156 -8.70 3.25 -12.57
CA ASP A 156 -9.82 4.17 -12.43
C ASP A 156 -9.85 4.74 -11.00
N VAL A 157 -9.26 5.92 -10.82
CA VAL A 157 -9.24 6.63 -9.52
C VAL A 157 -10.63 7.14 -9.10
N THR A 158 -11.61 7.11 -10.00
CA THR A 158 -12.99 7.55 -9.73
C THR A 158 -13.86 6.46 -9.13
N GLN A 159 -13.35 5.25 -9.01
CA GLN A 159 -14.05 4.11 -8.43
C GLN A 159 -13.29 3.57 -7.21
N PRO A 160 -14.00 3.15 -6.16
CA PRO A 160 -13.37 2.41 -5.08
C PRO A 160 -12.97 1.02 -5.59
N VAL A 161 -11.79 0.57 -5.17
CA VAL A 161 -11.34 -0.79 -5.49
C VAL A 161 -11.59 -1.67 -4.26
N VAL A 162 -12.22 -2.81 -4.48
CA VAL A 162 -12.48 -3.81 -3.43
C VAL A 162 -11.92 -5.14 -3.89
N ARG A 163 -11.18 -5.80 -3.04
CA ARG A 163 -10.64 -7.15 -3.29
C ARG A 163 -10.96 -8.06 -2.13
N PHE A 164 -11.24 -9.30 -2.45
CA PHE A 164 -11.21 -10.40 -1.51
C PHE A 164 -9.78 -10.92 -1.49
N ASP A 165 -9.09 -10.80 -0.36
CA ASP A 165 -7.66 -11.05 -0.29
C ASP A 165 -7.35 -12.51 0.05
N LYS A 166 -7.98 -13.03 1.09
CA LYS A 166 -7.71 -14.40 1.55
C LYS A 166 -8.78 -14.92 2.52
N PHE A 167 -8.77 -16.23 2.68
CA PHE A 167 -9.40 -16.91 3.80
C PHE A 167 -8.44 -16.88 4.99
N ASN A 168 -8.90 -16.38 6.13
CA ASN A 168 -8.14 -16.33 7.36
C ASN A 168 -8.75 -17.29 8.38
N ASP A 169 -8.10 -17.54 9.52
CA ASP A 169 -8.51 -18.55 10.52
C ASP A 169 -9.97 -18.40 10.99
N SER A 170 -10.47 -17.18 11.09
CA SER A 170 -11.85 -16.92 11.55
C SER A 170 -12.59 -15.88 10.71
N SER A 171 -12.01 -15.45 9.60
CA SER A 171 -12.57 -14.37 8.76
C SER A 171 -12.29 -14.55 7.29
N LEU A 172 -13.18 -13.99 6.48
CA LEU A 172 -12.94 -13.67 5.08
C LEU A 172 -12.36 -12.27 5.03
N ASP A 173 -11.12 -12.13 4.58
CA ASP A 173 -10.41 -10.85 4.59
C ASP A 173 -10.59 -10.12 3.27
N PHE A 174 -11.00 -8.86 3.37
CA PHE A 174 -11.17 -7.95 2.25
C PHE A 174 -10.30 -6.72 2.42
N SER A 175 -9.78 -6.21 1.31
CA SER A 175 -9.19 -4.89 1.22
C SER A 175 -10.06 -3.97 0.37
N MET A 176 -10.17 -2.73 0.81
CA MET A 176 -10.86 -1.68 0.09
C MET A 176 -9.99 -0.43 0.09
N TRP A 177 -9.90 0.24 -1.06
CA TRP A 177 -9.19 1.51 -1.11
C TRP A 177 -9.82 2.49 -2.09
N VAL A 178 -9.57 3.75 -1.78
CA VAL A 178 -9.84 4.90 -2.65
C VAL A 178 -8.56 5.74 -2.77
N TYR A 179 -8.39 6.43 -3.87
CA TYR A 179 -7.22 7.29 -4.06
C TYR A 179 -7.47 8.67 -3.48
N VAL A 180 -6.55 9.13 -2.64
CA VAL A 180 -6.64 10.41 -1.95
C VAL A 180 -5.74 11.46 -2.58
N ARG A 181 -6.03 12.73 -2.31
CA ARG A 181 -5.34 13.89 -2.88
C ARG A 181 -3.87 13.95 -2.52
N ASP A 182 -3.56 13.67 -1.26
CA ASP A 182 -2.21 13.72 -0.71
C ASP A 182 -2.03 12.68 0.39
N TYR A 183 -0.78 12.48 0.81
CA TYR A 183 -0.46 11.48 1.81
C TYR A 183 -1.13 11.75 3.18
N GLY A 184 -1.27 13.01 3.57
CA GLY A 184 -1.93 13.39 4.83
C GLY A 184 -3.41 13.04 4.84
N ALA A 185 -4.07 13.19 3.70
CA ALA A 185 -5.49 12.90 3.52
C ALA A 185 -5.86 11.43 3.81
N GLN A 186 -4.92 10.49 3.62
CA GLN A 186 -5.20 9.07 3.83
C GLN A 186 -5.62 8.73 5.26
N PHE A 187 -5.06 9.40 6.28
CA PHE A 187 -5.32 9.06 7.67
C PHE A 187 -6.79 9.33 8.04
N LYS A 188 -7.26 10.53 7.71
CA LYS A 188 -8.66 10.90 7.95
C LYS A 188 -9.59 10.05 7.07
N THR A 189 -9.28 9.90 5.78
CA THR A 189 -10.09 9.08 4.87
C THR A 189 -10.21 7.64 5.35
N LYS A 190 -9.14 7.01 5.83
CA LYS A 190 -9.20 5.66 6.42
C LYS A 190 -10.09 5.59 7.65
N SER A 191 -10.08 6.63 8.48
CA SER A 191 -10.97 6.72 9.65
C SER A 191 -12.42 6.86 9.21
N ASP A 192 -12.72 7.77 8.29
CA ASP A 192 -14.06 8.00 7.77
C ASP A 192 -14.59 6.72 7.08
N MET A 193 -13.76 6.03 6.29
CA MET A 193 -14.11 4.75 5.65
C MET A 193 -14.49 3.68 6.67
N ARG A 194 -13.76 3.57 7.79
CA ARG A 194 -14.09 2.60 8.85
C ARG A 194 -15.40 2.92 9.55
N LEU A 195 -15.69 4.20 9.79
CA LEU A 195 -16.96 4.61 10.38
C LEU A 195 -18.14 4.31 9.46
N ILE A 196 -18.05 4.69 8.18
CA ILE A 196 -19.06 4.41 7.18
C ILE A 196 -19.25 2.89 7.02
N MET A 197 -18.15 2.13 7.02
CA MET A 197 -18.19 0.67 6.94
C MET A 197 -18.93 0.07 8.13
N TYR A 198 -18.67 0.54 9.34
CA TYR A 198 -19.37 0.09 10.54
C TYR A 198 -20.87 0.35 10.46
N GLU A 199 -21.28 1.55 9.98
CA GLU A 199 -22.70 1.91 9.79
C GLU A 199 -23.39 1.00 8.75
N GLU A 200 -22.74 0.79 7.58
CA GLU A 200 -23.32 -0.05 6.53
C GLU A 200 -23.35 -1.53 6.95
N PHE A 201 -22.33 -2.03 7.65
CA PHE A 201 -22.31 -3.39 8.18
C PHE A 201 -23.44 -3.63 9.19
N LYS A 202 -23.65 -2.68 10.09
CA LYS A 202 -24.79 -2.74 11.04
C LYS A 202 -26.13 -2.72 10.32
N LYS A 203 -26.28 -1.93 9.24
CA LYS A 203 -27.51 -1.83 8.45
C LYS A 203 -27.85 -3.11 7.70
N TYR A 204 -26.85 -3.82 7.19
CA TYR A 204 -27.03 -5.05 6.39
C TYR A 204 -26.73 -6.33 7.18
N ASP A 205 -26.61 -6.25 8.50
CA ASP A 205 -26.30 -7.39 9.40
C ASP A 205 -25.04 -8.17 8.96
N ILE A 206 -24.02 -7.45 8.47
CA ILE A 206 -22.72 -8.05 8.17
C ILE A 206 -21.95 -8.19 9.48
N ARG A 207 -21.62 -9.43 9.83
CA ARG A 207 -20.92 -9.73 11.08
C ARG A 207 -19.40 -9.65 10.91
N ILE A 208 -18.78 -8.88 11.79
CA ILE A 208 -17.33 -8.94 12.03
C ILE A 208 -17.12 -10.07 13.03
N PRO A 209 -16.31 -11.10 12.73
CA PRO A 209 -16.20 -12.26 13.59
C PRO A 209 -15.44 -11.92 14.87
N TRP A 210 -15.86 -12.51 15.96
CA TRP A 210 -15.01 -12.69 17.14
C TRP A 210 -14.01 -13.82 16.84
N PRO A 211 -12.85 -13.89 17.52
CA PRO A 211 -12.00 -15.07 17.46
C PRO A 211 -12.82 -16.29 17.90
N ILE A 212 -13.16 -17.18 16.96
CA ILE A 212 -14.00 -18.34 17.21
C ILE A 212 -13.10 -19.57 17.25
N ARG A 213 -13.24 -20.38 18.28
CA ARG A 213 -12.70 -21.73 18.34
C ARG A 213 -13.87 -22.71 18.41
N THR A 214 -13.95 -23.58 17.42
CA THR A 214 -14.89 -24.71 17.46
C THR A 214 -14.20 -25.85 18.21
N VAL A 215 -14.78 -26.28 19.31
CA VAL A 215 -14.32 -27.46 20.06
C VAL A 215 -15.24 -28.60 19.68
N TYR A 216 -14.72 -29.56 18.93
CA TYR A 216 -15.43 -30.79 18.63
C TYR A 216 -15.32 -31.73 19.82
N GLN A 217 -16.46 -32.18 20.34
CA GLN A 217 -16.55 -33.35 21.22
C GLN A 217 -16.91 -34.54 20.33
N GLY A 218 -15.92 -35.07 19.67
CA GLY A 218 -15.92 -36.08 18.62
C GLY A 218 -17.11 -37.00 18.50
N ASP A 219 -17.81 -36.88 17.35
CA ASP A 219 -18.65 -37.93 16.81
C ASP A 219 -18.16 -38.24 15.39
N GLU A 220 -17.06 -38.99 15.31
CA GLU A 220 -16.36 -39.30 14.04
C GLU A 220 -17.30 -39.93 12.99
N LYS A 221 -18.28 -40.72 13.42
CA LYS A 221 -19.22 -41.41 12.50
C LYS A 221 -20.17 -40.44 11.79
N ARG A 222 -20.53 -39.34 12.44
CA ARG A 222 -21.42 -38.34 11.88
C ARG A 222 -20.70 -37.46 10.87
N GLU A 223 -19.45 -37.14 11.16
CA GLU A 223 -18.59 -36.37 10.26
C GLU A 223 -18.28 -37.16 8.97
N GLU A 224 -18.02 -38.45 9.09
CA GLU A 224 -17.75 -39.33 7.95
C GLU A 224 -18.97 -39.42 7.01
N GLN A 225 -20.19 -39.45 7.56
CA GLN A 225 -21.42 -39.46 6.77
C GLN A 225 -21.68 -38.11 6.06
N GLU A 226 -21.40 -36.99 6.72
CA GLU A 226 -21.55 -35.67 6.12
C GLU A 226 -20.50 -35.44 5.00
N ILE A 227 -19.27 -35.90 5.20
CA ILE A 227 -18.20 -35.84 4.17
C ILE A 227 -18.58 -36.66 2.95
N ASN A 228 -19.03 -37.88 3.12
CA ASN A 228 -19.40 -38.76 2.02
C ASN A 228 -20.58 -38.23 1.17
N GLN A 229 -21.54 -37.54 1.79
CA GLN A 229 -22.62 -36.88 1.08
C GLN A 229 -22.17 -35.67 0.26
N LEU A 230 -21.15 -34.95 0.72
CA LEU A 230 -20.58 -33.80 0.03
C LEU A 230 -19.63 -34.24 -1.11
N ASP A 231 -18.94 -35.37 -0.92
CA ASP A 231 -17.99 -35.87 -1.91
C ASP A 231 -18.66 -36.29 -3.21
N SER A 232 -19.89 -36.80 -3.20
CA SER A 232 -20.63 -37.10 -4.41
C SER A 232 -20.82 -35.87 -5.30
N LYS A 233 -21.18 -34.74 -4.71
CA LYS A 233 -21.32 -33.45 -5.44
C LYS A 233 -20.00 -32.86 -5.92
N ARG A 234 -18.93 -33.10 -5.17
CA ARG A 234 -17.57 -32.65 -5.54
C ARG A 234 -17.02 -33.45 -6.70
N ASN A 235 -17.29 -34.77 -6.72
CA ASN A 235 -16.90 -35.68 -7.79
C ASN A 235 -17.61 -35.34 -9.11
N GLU A 236 -18.89 -34.95 -9.08
CA GLU A 236 -19.60 -34.43 -10.27
C GLU A 236 -18.86 -33.28 -10.93
N VAL A 237 -18.36 -32.33 -10.13
CA VAL A 237 -17.60 -31.17 -10.64
C VAL A 237 -16.22 -31.61 -11.16
N MET A 238 -15.56 -32.56 -10.50
CA MET A 238 -14.29 -33.11 -10.95
C MET A 238 -14.43 -33.83 -12.31
N ASP A 239 -15.52 -34.56 -12.49
CA ASP A 239 -15.79 -35.27 -13.75
C ASP A 239 -16.16 -34.27 -14.87
N GLU A 240 -16.90 -33.21 -14.58
CA GLU A 240 -17.29 -32.16 -15.52
C GLU A 240 -16.09 -31.39 -16.08
N TYR A 241 -15.12 -31.05 -15.21
CA TYR A 241 -13.98 -30.19 -15.56
C TYR A 241 -12.67 -30.97 -15.82
N GLY A 242 -12.66 -32.29 -15.73
CA GLY A 242 -11.49 -33.14 -16.01
C GLY A 242 -10.30 -32.92 -15.08
N LEU A 243 -10.53 -32.29 -13.89
CA LEU A 243 -9.46 -31.97 -12.94
C LEU A 243 -9.04 -33.13 -12.04
N GLY A 244 -9.71 -34.28 -12.18
CA GLY A 244 -9.40 -35.50 -11.41
C GLY A 244 -7.99 -36.08 -11.65
N ASP A 245 -7.37 -35.77 -12.79
CA ASP A 245 -6.04 -36.26 -13.14
C ASP A 245 -4.86 -35.32 -12.85
N LEU A 246 -5.13 -34.08 -12.34
CA LEU A 246 -4.05 -33.15 -12.02
C LEU A 246 -3.15 -33.56 -10.84
N GLY A 247 -3.48 -34.66 -10.15
CA GLY A 247 -2.65 -35.26 -9.11
C GLY A 247 -1.88 -36.48 -9.54
N ARG A 248 -2.14 -37.05 -10.73
CA ARG A 248 -1.39 -38.17 -11.29
C ARG A 248 -0.39 -37.58 -12.28
N GLY A 249 0.81 -37.30 -11.79
CA GLY A 249 1.94 -37.15 -12.68
C GLY A 249 1.97 -38.38 -13.59
N GLU A 250 1.93 -38.18 -14.91
CA GLU A 250 2.27 -39.21 -15.86
C GLU A 250 3.62 -39.80 -15.45
N SER A 251 3.59 -40.97 -14.87
CA SER A 251 4.76 -41.82 -14.83
C SER A 251 5.00 -42.22 -16.29
N GLY A 252 5.85 -41.44 -16.96
CA GLY A 252 6.36 -41.82 -18.25
C GLY A 252 7.11 -43.13 -18.10
N ASP A 253 6.45 -44.22 -18.42
CA ASP A 253 7.08 -45.42 -18.87
C ASP A 253 7.28 -45.25 -20.39
N GLU A 254 8.53 -44.92 -20.73
CA GLU A 254 9.23 -45.44 -21.91
C GLU A 254 10.73 -45.21 -21.74
#